data_33b1665808c0c3699d7528945531b8e9
#
_entry.id   33b1665808c0c3699d7528945531b8e9
#
_cell.length_a   1.000
_cell.length_b   1.000
_cell.length_c   1.000
_cell.angle_alpha   90.00
_cell.angle_beta   90.00
_cell.angle_gamma   90.00
#
_symmetry.space_group_name_H-M   'P 1'
#
loop_
_entity.id
_entity.type
_entity.pdbx_description
1 polymer ?
#
loop_
_entity_poly.entity_id
_entity_poly.type
_entity_poly.pdbx_seq_one_letter_code
_entity_poly.pdbx_strand_id
1 'polypeptide(L)'
;MEENMEEIQAKQTLLQTEIIEKNYDKTAFINFCLSKKENGDDLNNWSLDELKQIVEEFISTQNNEAQNDQSEPQVQVQEQTANAPTEQGAEGQQQEIKKEDIEKMEKFNAEESKNFKEKTIQCKKLEKTELSDKKLNITVRNPKEKDGGVFGKNYVLYEVHTDPFNWVVYRRFSDFDNLRKLIAKHFPSFYVPPLPNKKLGNRRFEKDFIIKRMKFLNLFINNLVQSENFKCSEILVSFLSYEDRGKFDSKFKEYTTQQPSAYVEEYKTLDGKVTISHDEGNEKYFTNINKYFRLQGQILDRLNFSLKQFFNNMIMVTESLKDVQKNFEILHVLNTRVLMKQTITKSYEELSCFFKNYMKILIKQNDMVKNHMKDFFKFINLEGKAYTELIERREELKAKYNAENQRVTAKKEKLYATGDVSKFELGTNEKSIDKERLLHDKPYAFEHICQNDTANLLKIYNQLGYANKMNMRELKKIIKEYCVRYVDNLKKFDEEFYPSINDLIGTWSNMQNFVMSANMPKMPAPAK
;
A
#
# COMPACT_ATOMS: atom_id res chain seq x y z
N MET A 1 -23.53 43.29 12.33
CA MET A 1 -22.46 42.82 11.44
C MET A 1 -21.05 43.15 11.98
N GLU A 2 -20.86 44.33 12.57
CA GLU A 2 -19.59 44.72 13.20
C GLU A 2 -19.29 43.93 14.49
N GLU A 3 -20.25 43.75 15.39
CA GLU A 3 -20.12 42.94 16.61
C GLU A 3 -19.70 41.49 16.33
N ASN A 4 -20.18 40.91 15.22
CA ASN A 4 -19.82 39.53 14.84
C ASN A 4 -18.37 39.39 14.29
N MET A 5 -17.82 40.47 13.75
CA MET A 5 -16.42 40.50 13.26
C MET A 5 -15.41 40.62 14.40
N GLU A 6 -15.68 41.43 15.43
CA GLU A 6 -14.82 41.57 16.61
C GLU A 6 -14.76 40.27 17.42
N GLU A 7 -15.87 39.58 17.58
CA GLU A 7 -15.90 38.28 18.28
C GLU A 7 -15.13 37.18 17.52
N ILE A 8 -15.26 37.11 16.18
CA ILE A 8 -14.49 36.19 15.35
C ILE A 8 -13.00 36.49 15.45
N GLN A 9 -12.60 37.74 15.45
CA GLN A 9 -11.20 38.14 15.55
C GLN A 9 -10.63 37.84 16.95
N ALA A 10 -11.43 37.99 18.01
CA ALA A 10 -11.06 37.60 19.36
C ALA A 10 -10.88 36.10 19.53
N LYS A 11 -11.75 35.25 18.94
CA LYS A 11 -11.62 33.78 18.90
C LYS A 11 -10.37 33.34 18.17
N GLN A 12 -10.08 33.95 17.01
CA GLN A 12 -8.86 33.64 16.25
C GLN A 12 -7.59 34.01 17.02
N THR A 13 -7.59 35.17 17.68
CA THR A 13 -6.45 35.62 18.51
C THR A 13 -6.23 34.68 19.69
N LEU A 14 -7.28 34.26 20.37
CA LEU A 14 -7.20 33.30 21.48
C LEU A 14 -6.56 31.96 21.03
N LEU A 15 -7.02 31.40 19.91
CA LEU A 15 -6.47 30.15 19.38
C LEU A 15 -5.03 30.31 18.91
N GLN A 16 -4.69 31.46 18.32
CA GLN A 16 -3.32 31.76 17.91
C GLN A 16 -2.38 31.80 19.12
N THR A 17 -2.77 32.53 20.17
CA THR A 17 -1.90 32.76 21.34
C THR A 17 -1.81 31.53 22.24
N GLU A 18 -2.91 30.87 22.51
CA GLU A 18 -2.96 29.81 23.52
C GLU A 18 -2.63 28.41 22.97
N ILE A 19 -2.91 28.15 21.69
CA ILE A 19 -2.68 26.83 21.09
C ILE A 19 -1.48 26.84 20.15
N ILE A 20 -1.40 27.81 19.23
CA ILE A 20 -0.38 27.81 18.17
C ILE A 20 0.96 28.31 18.70
N GLU A 21 1.02 29.47 19.38
CA GLU A 21 2.27 30.04 19.87
C GLU A 21 2.87 29.26 21.05
N LYS A 22 2.05 28.59 21.85
CA LYS A 22 2.48 27.67 22.91
C LYS A 22 2.80 26.24 22.39
N ASN A 23 2.73 26.03 21.07
CA ASN A 23 3.12 24.79 20.38
C ASN A 23 2.32 23.54 20.80
N TYR A 24 1.05 23.71 21.21
CA TYR A 24 0.15 22.59 21.41
C TYR A 24 -0.31 21.97 20.08
N ASP A 25 -0.57 20.66 20.08
CA ASP A 25 -1.05 19.97 18.89
C ASP A 25 -2.47 20.42 18.50
N LYS A 26 -2.55 21.10 17.37
CA LYS A 26 -3.81 21.57 16.77
C LYS A 26 -4.85 20.47 16.60
N THR A 27 -4.40 19.28 16.21
CA THR A 27 -5.27 18.13 15.92
C THR A 27 -5.82 17.55 17.21
N ALA A 28 -4.98 17.45 18.25
CA ALA A 28 -5.39 17.03 19.57
C ALA A 28 -6.42 18.00 20.16
N PHE A 29 -6.22 19.32 19.98
CA PHE A 29 -7.19 20.32 20.42
C PHE A 29 -8.53 20.20 19.69
N ILE A 30 -8.53 20.05 18.37
CA ILE A 30 -9.76 19.87 17.58
C ILE A 30 -10.52 18.60 18.02
N ASN A 31 -9.79 17.49 18.23
CA ASN A 31 -10.38 16.24 18.71
C ASN A 31 -10.96 16.37 20.13
N PHE A 32 -10.28 17.10 21.00
CA PHE A 32 -10.77 17.43 22.34
C PHE A 32 -12.07 18.23 22.28
N CYS A 33 -12.11 19.26 21.42
CA CYS A 33 -13.33 20.04 21.18
C CYS A 33 -14.49 19.16 20.68
N LEU A 34 -14.23 18.26 19.74
CA LEU A 34 -15.22 17.34 19.19
C LEU A 34 -15.74 16.32 20.23
N SER A 35 -14.93 15.94 21.21
CA SER A 35 -15.32 15.02 22.28
C SER A 35 -16.24 15.65 23.34
N LYS A 36 -16.28 16.98 23.43
CA LYS A 36 -17.06 17.73 24.43
C LYS A 36 -18.49 18.05 24.00
N LYS A 37 -18.85 17.80 22.73
CA LYS A 37 -20.22 18.03 22.22
C LYS A 37 -20.91 16.74 21.81
N GLU A 38 -22.09 16.48 22.39
CA GLU A 38 -22.93 15.31 22.10
C GLU A 38 -23.66 15.35 20.73
N ASN A 39 -23.77 16.53 20.09
CA ASN A 39 -24.57 16.72 18.87
C ASN A 39 -23.84 17.56 17.82
N GLY A 40 -22.85 17.05 17.12
CA GLY A 40 -22.43 17.46 15.76
C GLY A 40 -22.41 18.93 15.32
N ASP A 41 -22.50 19.89 16.25
CA ASP A 41 -22.55 21.31 15.97
C ASP A 41 -21.19 21.86 15.57
N ASP A 42 -21.20 22.75 14.57
CA ASP A 42 -20.02 23.41 14.02
C ASP A 42 -19.28 24.21 15.13
N LEU A 43 -17.95 24.08 15.20
CA LEU A 43 -17.04 24.83 16.11
C LEU A 43 -17.22 26.35 16.01
N ASN A 44 -17.77 26.84 14.90
CA ASN A 44 -18.05 28.26 14.68
C ASN A 44 -19.20 28.81 15.57
N ASN A 45 -19.99 27.95 16.20
CA ASN A 45 -21.16 28.34 17.00
C ASN A 45 -20.87 28.52 18.50
N TRP A 46 -19.62 28.37 18.93
CA TRP A 46 -19.24 28.59 20.33
C TRP A 46 -19.04 30.07 20.64
N SER A 47 -19.50 30.54 21.78
CA SER A 47 -19.17 31.85 22.27
C SER A 47 -17.68 31.94 22.63
N LEU A 48 -17.14 33.15 22.72
CA LEU A 48 -15.73 33.37 23.09
C LEU A 48 -15.42 32.80 24.49
N ASP A 49 -16.39 32.86 25.42
CA ASP A 49 -16.18 32.38 26.79
C ASP A 49 -16.23 30.85 26.87
N GLU A 50 -17.09 30.19 26.12
CA GLU A 50 -17.06 28.72 25.97
C GLU A 50 -15.74 28.24 25.37
N LEU A 51 -15.23 28.94 24.36
CA LEU A 51 -13.95 28.59 23.74
C LEU A 51 -12.76 28.77 24.69
N LYS A 52 -12.77 29.83 25.54
CA LYS A 52 -11.74 30.03 26.59
C LYS A 52 -11.74 28.87 27.58
N GLN A 53 -12.90 28.47 28.08
CA GLN A 53 -13.04 27.40 29.05
C GLN A 53 -12.51 26.07 28.47
N ILE A 54 -12.81 25.77 27.24
CA ILE A 54 -12.32 24.54 26.57
C ILE A 54 -10.82 24.56 26.32
N VAL A 55 -10.25 25.73 25.97
CA VAL A 55 -8.79 25.90 25.84
C VAL A 55 -8.11 25.64 27.18
N GLU A 56 -8.62 26.19 28.29
CA GLU A 56 -8.08 25.97 29.64
C GLU A 56 -8.17 24.51 30.08
N GLU A 57 -9.29 23.84 29.82
CA GLU A 57 -9.46 22.39 30.10
C GLU A 57 -8.50 21.54 29.29
N PHE A 58 -8.32 21.84 28.00
CA PHE A 58 -7.36 21.15 27.15
C PHE A 58 -5.93 21.28 27.66
N ILE A 59 -5.49 22.49 27.98
CA ILE A 59 -4.15 22.77 28.52
C ILE A 59 -3.93 22.03 29.85
N SER A 60 -4.91 22.02 30.75
CA SER A 60 -4.83 21.32 32.02
C SER A 60 -4.73 19.79 31.85
N THR A 61 -5.44 19.23 30.88
CA THR A 61 -5.39 17.81 30.56
C THR A 61 -4.01 17.40 30.02
N GLN A 62 -3.44 18.19 29.12
CA GLN A 62 -2.12 17.94 28.56
C GLN A 62 -1.00 18.04 29.64
N ASN A 63 -1.12 18.98 30.58
CA ASN A 63 -0.16 19.13 31.66
C ASN A 63 -0.24 17.96 32.70
N ASN A 64 -1.41 17.38 32.90
CA ASN A 64 -1.60 16.22 33.80
C ASN A 64 -1.08 14.92 33.17
N GLU A 65 -1.19 14.75 31.84
CA GLU A 65 -0.63 13.61 31.11
C GLU A 65 0.90 13.64 31.15
N ALA A 66 1.53 14.82 31.07
CA ALA A 66 2.98 14.99 31.15
C ALA A 66 3.57 14.67 32.54
N GLN A 67 2.79 14.70 33.62
CA GLN A 67 3.23 14.38 34.99
C GLN A 67 3.07 12.89 35.35
N ASN A 68 2.28 12.12 34.60
CA ASN A 68 2.02 10.69 34.89
C ASN A 68 2.97 9.71 34.19
N ASP A 69 3.90 10.19 33.37
CA ASP A 69 4.81 9.34 32.56
C ASP A 69 6.13 9.00 33.27
N GLN A 70 6.21 9.09 34.62
CA GLN A 70 7.37 8.73 35.44
C GLN A 70 7.13 7.58 36.42
N SER A 71 6.40 6.54 36.04
CA SER A 71 6.38 5.30 36.82
C SER A 71 6.08 4.09 35.94
N GLU A 72 7.15 3.33 35.60
CA GLU A 72 6.99 1.96 35.07
C GLU A 72 6.38 1.01 36.10
N PRO A 73 5.52 0.09 35.64
CA PRO A 73 5.70 -1.30 36.05
C PRO A 73 5.62 -2.29 34.87
N GLN A 74 6.49 -3.27 34.92
CA GLN A 74 6.51 -4.49 34.12
C GLN A 74 5.14 -5.18 34.09
N VAL A 75 4.60 -5.50 32.91
CA VAL A 75 3.45 -6.39 32.76
C VAL A 75 3.72 -7.46 31.70
N GLN A 76 3.43 -8.67 32.17
CA GLN A 76 3.49 -9.95 31.48
C GLN A 76 2.61 -9.97 30.19
N VAL A 77 3.15 -10.65 29.17
CA VAL A 77 2.48 -10.97 27.92
C VAL A 77 1.34 -11.97 28.16
N GLN A 78 0.13 -11.60 27.80
CA GLN A 78 -0.94 -12.53 27.49
C GLN A 78 -1.44 -12.28 26.05
N GLU A 79 -1.40 -13.35 25.26
CA GLU A 79 -1.95 -13.43 23.92
C GLU A 79 -3.45 -13.13 23.91
N GLN A 80 -3.88 -12.22 23.04
CA GLN A 80 -5.25 -12.22 22.56
C GLN A 80 -5.30 -11.82 21.07
N THR A 81 -6.04 -12.62 20.37
CA THR A 81 -6.42 -12.69 18.97
C THR A 81 -6.62 -11.37 18.22
N ALA A 82 -6.04 -11.34 17.02
CA ALA A 82 -6.07 -10.27 16.04
C ALA A 82 -7.49 -9.93 15.54
N ASN A 83 -7.91 -8.68 15.77
CA ASN A 83 -8.90 -7.99 14.95
C ASN A 83 -8.21 -6.88 14.16
N ALA A 84 -8.48 -6.83 12.85
CA ALA A 84 -7.90 -5.86 11.94
C ALA A 84 -8.30 -4.41 12.31
N PRO A 85 -7.35 -3.44 12.30
CA PRO A 85 -7.65 -2.07 12.67
C PRO A 85 -8.48 -1.36 11.58
N THR A 86 -9.58 -0.77 12.01
CA THR A 86 -10.37 0.22 11.27
C THR A 86 -9.53 1.48 11.02
N GLU A 87 -9.63 2.07 9.82
CA GLU A 87 -8.88 3.27 9.39
C GLU A 87 -9.24 4.60 10.16
N GLN A 88 -9.70 4.51 11.39
CA GLN A 88 -10.03 5.67 12.24
C GLN A 88 -9.20 5.64 13.53
N GLY A 89 -7.89 5.54 13.45
CA GLY A 89 -7.07 5.51 14.66
C GLY A 89 -5.56 5.51 14.46
N ALA A 90 -5.07 5.87 13.30
CA ALA A 90 -3.62 5.92 13.03
C ALA A 90 -3.10 7.36 12.84
N GLU A 91 -3.47 8.27 13.74
CA GLU A 91 -2.72 9.51 13.97
C GLU A 91 -1.89 9.39 15.28
N GLY A 92 -1.47 8.16 15.60
CA GLY A 92 -0.44 7.94 16.60
C GLY A 92 0.89 8.51 16.12
N GLN A 93 1.57 9.22 17.00
CA GLN A 93 2.88 9.89 16.87
C GLN A 93 3.76 9.23 15.80
N GLN A 94 3.79 9.83 14.61
CA GLN A 94 4.71 9.40 13.55
C GLN A 94 6.12 9.82 13.98
N GLN A 95 6.87 8.91 14.57
CA GLN A 95 8.29 9.11 14.82
C GLN A 95 8.95 9.63 13.54
N GLU A 96 9.60 10.77 13.64
CA GLU A 96 10.32 11.38 12.53
C GLU A 96 11.46 10.46 12.13
N ILE A 97 11.41 9.91 10.91
CA ILE A 97 12.52 9.10 10.40
C ILE A 97 13.68 10.03 10.13
N LYS A 98 14.68 10.00 11.00
CA LYS A 98 15.90 10.82 10.87
C LYS A 98 16.75 10.26 9.73
N LYS A 99 17.42 11.13 8.98
CA LYS A 99 18.40 10.72 7.95
C LYS A 99 19.45 9.75 8.50
N GLU A 100 19.85 9.95 9.76
CA GLU A 100 20.78 9.08 10.49
C GLU A 100 20.33 7.63 10.60
N ASP A 101 19.00 7.35 10.66
CA ASP A 101 18.47 5.99 10.70
C ASP A 101 18.57 5.28 9.35
N ILE A 102 18.57 6.06 8.27
CA ILE A 102 18.79 5.58 6.89
C ILE A 102 20.29 5.36 6.64
N GLU A 103 21.15 6.24 7.13
CA GLU A 103 22.61 6.15 6.99
C GLU A 103 23.21 4.96 7.76
N LYS A 104 22.57 4.53 8.85
CA LYS A 104 22.92 3.32 9.61
C LYS A 104 22.50 2.00 8.91
N MET A 105 21.81 2.04 7.77
CA MET A 105 21.55 0.83 6.98
C MET A 105 22.85 0.37 6.31
N GLU A 106 23.28 -0.84 6.65
CA GLU A 106 24.43 -1.46 5.98
C GLU A 106 24.20 -1.52 4.47
N LYS A 107 25.17 -1.03 3.69
CA LYS A 107 25.19 -1.26 2.24
C LYS A 107 25.43 -2.74 2.00
N PHE A 108 24.40 -3.46 1.61
CA PHE A 108 24.50 -4.88 1.32
C PHE A 108 24.48 -5.13 -0.19
N ASN A 109 25.51 -5.80 -0.69
CA ASN A 109 25.58 -6.23 -2.08
C ASN A 109 25.30 -7.75 -2.14
N ALA A 110 24.22 -8.15 -2.80
CA ALA A 110 23.79 -9.55 -2.91
C ALA A 110 24.81 -10.45 -3.67
N GLU A 111 25.91 -9.88 -4.17
CA GLU A 111 26.93 -10.58 -4.95
C GLU A 111 28.08 -11.15 -4.10
N GLU A 112 28.16 -10.84 -2.80
CA GLU A 112 29.31 -11.21 -1.97
C GLU A 112 29.30 -12.62 -1.38
N SER A 113 28.23 -13.39 -1.57
CA SER A 113 28.16 -14.75 -1.01
C SER A 113 28.65 -15.81 -2.02
N LYS A 114 29.94 -16.05 -2.08
CA LYS A 114 30.57 -16.94 -3.10
C LYS A 114 30.91 -18.35 -2.64
N ASN A 115 30.71 -18.76 -1.38
CA ASN A 115 31.21 -20.05 -0.86
C ASN A 115 30.16 -20.87 -0.11
N PHE A 116 29.11 -21.37 -0.79
CA PHE A 116 28.08 -22.17 -0.12
C PHE A 116 27.87 -23.51 -0.82
N LYS A 117 27.63 -24.56 0.01
CA LYS A 117 27.26 -25.89 -0.51
C LYS A 117 25.88 -25.78 -1.17
N GLU A 118 25.88 -25.79 -2.47
CA GLU A 118 24.67 -25.89 -3.26
C GLU A 118 24.15 -27.33 -3.27
N LYS A 119 22.84 -27.49 -3.11
CA LYS A 119 22.17 -28.80 -3.23
C LYS A 119 21.03 -28.68 -4.24
N THR A 120 21.08 -29.56 -5.27
CA THR A 120 19.96 -29.67 -6.19
C THR A 120 18.90 -30.60 -5.61
N ILE A 121 17.69 -30.09 -5.45
CA ILE A 121 16.51 -30.89 -5.04
C ILE A 121 15.63 -31.15 -6.25
N GLN A 122 15.07 -32.35 -6.30
CA GLN A 122 14.06 -32.71 -7.28
C GLN A 122 12.72 -32.10 -6.87
N CYS A 123 12.01 -31.58 -7.84
CA CYS A 123 10.72 -30.91 -7.67
C CYS A 123 9.68 -31.56 -8.55
N LYS A 124 8.43 -31.53 -8.13
CA LYS A 124 7.34 -31.88 -9.03
C LYS A 124 7.21 -30.82 -10.12
N LYS A 125 7.11 -31.24 -11.37
CA LYS A 125 6.88 -30.31 -12.48
C LYS A 125 5.47 -29.75 -12.38
N LEU A 126 5.31 -28.44 -12.53
CA LEU A 126 4.00 -27.80 -12.62
C LEU A 126 3.30 -28.27 -13.90
N GLU A 127 2.06 -28.69 -13.76
CA GLU A 127 1.21 -29.06 -14.89
C GLU A 127 0.78 -27.78 -15.62
N LYS A 128 0.89 -27.80 -16.96
CA LYS A 128 0.45 -26.67 -17.77
C LYS A 128 -1.07 -26.64 -17.84
N THR A 129 -1.63 -25.44 -17.75
CA THR A 129 -3.04 -25.16 -18.04
C THR A 129 -3.18 -24.52 -19.42
N GLU A 130 -4.38 -24.23 -19.85
CA GLU A 130 -4.66 -23.50 -21.09
C GLU A 130 -4.10 -22.07 -21.10
N LEU A 131 -3.83 -21.47 -19.92
CA LEU A 131 -3.22 -20.14 -19.78
C LEU A 131 -1.70 -20.16 -19.97
N SER A 132 -1.07 -21.34 -19.81
CA SER A 132 0.39 -21.48 -19.86
C SER A 132 0.91 -21.13 -21.25
N ASP A 133 2.12 -20.51 -21.30
CA ASP A 133 2.82 -20.10 -22.52
C ASP A 133 2.02 -19.09 -23.39
N LYS A 134 0.88 -18.56 -22.91
CA LYS A 134 0.08 -17.56 -23.61
C LYS A 134 0.41 -16.15 -23.11
N LYS A 135 0.51 -15.20 -24.03
CA LYS A 135 0.52 -13.79 -23.67
C LYS A 135 -0.90 -13.35 -23.42
N LEU A 136 -1.24 -13.15 -22.15
CA LEU A 136 -2.58 -12.73 -21.73
C LEU A 136 -2.65 -11.22 -21.62
N ASN A 137 -3.79 -10.66 -22.02
CA ASN A 137 -4.17 -9.28 -21.76
C ASN A 137 -5.57 -9.30 -21.12
N ILE A 138 -5.65 -8.84 -19.88
CA ILE A 138 -6.90 -8.86 -19.13
C ILE A 138 -7.40 -7.44 -18.94
N THR A 139 -8.64 -7.18 -19.34
CA THR A 139 -9.28 -5.89 -19.18
C THR A 139 -10.40 -5.98 -18.16
N VAL A 140 -10.26 -5.19 -17.08
CA VAL A 140 -11.32 -5.01 -16.07
C VAL A 140 -12.06 -3.72 -16.39
N ARG A 141 -13.37 -3.82 -16.70
CA ARG A 141 -14.17 -2.71 -17.22
C ARG A 141 -15.63 -2.80 -16.78
N ASN A 142 -16.45 -1.87 -17.24
CA ASN A 142 -17.92 -1.88 -17.12
C ASN A 142 -18.44 -2.18 -15.70
N PRO A 143 -18.05 -1.37 -14.68
CA PRO A 143 -18.54 -1.59 -13.32
C PRO A 143 -20.06 -1.42 -13.27
N LYS A 144 -20.76 -2.39 -12.68
CA LYS A 144 -22.22 -2.37 -12.50
C LYS A 144 -22.55 -2.56 -11.03
N GLU A 145 -23.32 -1.65 -10.48
CA GLU A 145 -23.88 -1.82 -9.14
C GLU A 145 -24.97 -2.88 -9.17
N LYS A 146 -24.97 -3.74 -8.17
CA LYS A 146 -25.99 -4.79 -7.95
C LYS A 146 -26.54 -4.65 -6.56
N ASP A 147 -27.87 -4.70 -6.49
CA ASP A 147 -28.58 -4.80 -5.24
C ASP A 147 -28.38 -6.20 -4.63
N GLY A 148 -28.08 -6.26 -3.36
CA GLY A 148 -27.93 -7.51 -2.60
C GLY A 148 -29.24 -8.17 -2.22
N GLY A 149 -30.39 -7.61 -2.61
CA GLY A 149 -31.71 -8.08 -2.22
C GLY A 149 -32.05 -7.78 -0.75
N VAL A 150 -33.17 -8.32 -0.27
CA VAL A 150 -33.76 -7.99 1.05
C VAL A 150 -32.82 -8.24 2.24
N PHE A 151 -31.88 -9.18 2.12
CA PHE A 151 -30.91 -9.55 3.19
C PHE A 151 -29.45 -9.34 2.79
N GLY A 152 -29.17 -8.89 1.57
CA GLY A 152 -27.81 -8.74 1.05
C GLY A 152 -27.31 -7.30 1.05
N LYS A 153 -25.98 -7.14 1.12
CA LYS A 153 -25.35 -5.83 0.95
C LYS A 153 -25.11 -5.56 -0.54
N ASN A 154 -25.46 -4.35 -1.01
CA ASN A 154 -25.16 -3.93 -2.37
C ASN A 154 -23.66 -4.09 -2.68
N TYR A 155 -23.33 -4.43 -3.91
CA TYR A 155 -21.97 -4.64 -4.38
C TYR A 155 -21.77 -4.20 -5.82
N VAL A 156 -20.51 -4.01 -6.21
CA VAL A 156 -20.15 -3.66 -7.59
C VAL A 156 -19.57 -4.91 -8.27
N LEU A 157 -20.11 -5.25 -9.43
CA LEU A 157 -19.55 -6.23 -10.36
C LEU A 157 -18.69 -5.54 -11.39
N TYR A 158 -17.55 -6.12 -11.67
CA TYR A 158 -16.63 -5.71 -12.73
C TYR A 158 -16.61 -6.80 -13.80
N GLU A 159 -16.72 -6.39 -15.05
CA GLU A 159 -16.51 -7.27 -16.20
C GLU A 159 -15.00 -7.52 -16.36
N VAL A 160 -14.61 -8.77 -16.42
CA VAL A 160 -13.24 -9.22 -16.64
C VAL A 160 -13.19 -9.92 -17.99
N HIS A 161 -12.52 -9.31 -18.95
CA HIS A 161 -12.33 -9.82 -20.29
C HIS A 161 -10.88 -10.33 -20.45
N THR A 162 -10.72 -11.55 -20.98
CA THR A 162 -9.42 -12.23 -21.10
C THR A 162 -9.10 -12.55 -22.56
N ASP A 163 -8.14 -11.84 -23.14
CA ASP A 163 -7.57 -12.13 -24.45
C ASP A 163 -6.37 -13.08 -24.33
N PRO A 164 -6.17 -13.98 -25.29
CA PRO A 164 -6.86 -14.18 -26.58
C PRO A 164 -8.07 -15.12 -26.54
N PHE A 165 -8.51 -15.57 -25.35
CA PHE A 165 -9.59 -16.56 -25.22
C PHE A 165 -10.99 -15.98 -25.42
N ASN A 166 -11.14 -14.65 -25.41
CA ASN A 166 -12.42 -13.94 -25.42
C ASN A 166 -13.35 -14.33 -24.26
N TRP A 167 -12.79 -14.79 -23.13
CA TRP A 167 -13.58 -15.08 -21.95
C TRP A 167 -14.09 -13.79 -21.32
N VAL A 168 -15.35 -13.77 -20.94
CA VAL A 168 -15.99 -12.65 -20.26
C VAL A 168 -16.66 -13.16 -19.00
N VAL A 169 -16.17 -12.71 -17.84
CA VAL A 169 -16.74 -13.08 -16.55
C VAL A 169 -17.03 -11.86 -15.70
N TYR A 170 -17.94 -11.99 -14.73
CA TYR A 170 -18.26 -10.91 -13.80
C TYR A 170 -17.78 -11.25 -12.40
N ARG A 171 -16.96 -10.37 -11.81
CA ARG A 171 -16.34 -10.56 -10.49
C ARG A 171 -16.54 -9.33 -9.61
N ARG A 172 -16.87 -9.55 -8.34
CA ARG A 172 -16.89 -8.48 -7.31
C ARG A 172 -15.54 -8.38 -6.63
N PHE A 173 -15.30 -7.27 -5.93
CA PHE A 173 -14.03 -7.05 -5.23
C PHE A 173 -13.62 -8.22 -4.30
N SER A 174 -14.57 -8.80 -3.57
CA SER A 174 -14.29 -9.96 -2.71
C SER A 174 -13.82 -11.20 -3.46
N ASP A 175 -14.17 -11.35 -4.74
CA ASP A 175 -13.69 -12.47 -5.54
C ASP A 175 -12.20 -12.30 -5.88
N PHE A 176 -11.76 -11.08 -6.18
CA PHE A 176 -10.34 -10.74 -6.33
C PHE A 176 -9.55 -10.93 -5.03
N ASP A 177 -10.13 -10.53 -3.89
CA ASP A 177 -9.52 -10.71 -2.57
C ASP A 177 -9.35 -12.19 -2.23
N ASN A 178 -10.35 -13.02 -2.52
CA ASN A 178 -10.28 -14.47 -2.35
C ASN A 178 -9.25 -15.09 -3.30
N LEU A 179 -9.22 -14.68 -4.58
CA LEU A 179 -8.19 -15.10 -5.52
C LEU A 179 -6.80 -14.82 -4.97
N ARG A 180 -6.53 -13.57 -4.54
CA ARG A 180 -5.24 -13.19 -3.97
C ARG A 180 -4.83 -14.04 -2.79
N LYS A 181 -5.77 -14.29 -1.86
CA LYS A 181 -5.54 -15.13 -0.68
C LYS A 181 -5.23 -16.58 -1.04
N LEU A 182 -5.98 -17.14 -1.99
CA LEU A 182 -5.76 -18.52 -2.46
C LEU A 182 -4.41 -18.64 -3.17
N ILE A 183 -4.05 -17.72 -4.05
CA ILE A 183 -2.74 -17.71 -4.70
C ILE A 183 -1.61 -17.59 -3.66
N ALA A 184 -1.72 -16.69 -2.67
CA ALA A 184 -0.72 -16.57 -1.61
C ALA A 184 -0.60 -17.84 -0.75
N LYS A 185 -1.73 -18.52 -0.49
CA LYS A 185 -1.78 -19.79 0.25
C LYS A 185 -1.15 -20.94 -0.54
N HIS A 186 -1.42 -21.04 -1.85
CA HIS A 186 -0.93 -22.13 -2.70
C HIS A 186 0.48 -21.88 -3.28
N PHE A 187 0.95 -20.62 -3.28
CA PHE A 187 2.26 -20.19 -3.78
C PHE A 187 3.00 -19.32 -2.74
N PRO A 188 3.25 -19.81 -1.52
CA PRO A 188 3.76 -18.99 -0.41
C PRO A 188 5.14 -18.39 -0.65
N SER A 189 5.95 -19.02 -1.52
CA SER A 189 7.31 -18.56 -1.86
C SER A 189 7.36 -17.59 -3.04
N PHE A 190 6.19 -17.16 -3.56
CA PHE A 190 6.11 -16.24 -4.69
C PHE A 190 5.45 -14.92 -4.30
N TYR A 191 5.86 -13.87 -4.98
CA TYR A 191 5.23 -12.57 -4.84
C TYR A 191 3.82 -12.58 -5.43
N VAL A 192 2.86 -12.11 -4.65
CA VAL A 192 1.47 -11.94 -5.10
C VAL A 192 1.15 -10.45 -5.14
N PRO A 193 0.77 -9.90 -6.31
CA PRO A 193 0.48 -8.48 -6.46
C PRO A 193 -0.53 -7.96 -5.43
N PRO A 194 -0.45 -6.68 -5.04
CA PRO A 194 -1.36 -6.11 -4.07
C PRO A 194 -2.73 -5.80 -4.65
N LEU A 195 -3.73 -5.79 -3.78
CA LEU A 195 -5.06 -5.22 -4.06
C LEU A 195 -5.23 -3.88 -3.35
N PRO A 196 -6.09 -2.98 -3.85
CA PRO A 196 -6.46 -1.79 -3.12
C PRO A 196 -7.21 -2.15 -1.84
N ASN A 197 -7.04 -1.31 -0.80
CA ASN A 197 -7.67 -1.54 0.50
C ASN A 197 -9.19 -1.70 0.40
N LYS A 198 -9.74 -2.58 1.23
CA LYS A 198 -11.19 -2.67 1.43
C LYS A 198 -11.70 -1.38 2.06
N LYS A 199 -12.67 -0.71 1.41
CA LYS A 199 -13.45 0.34 2.06
C LYS A 199 -14.79 -0.21 2.53
N LEU A 200 -15.17 0.17 3.73
CA LEU A 200 -16.46 -0.12 4.34
C LEU A 200 -17.37 1.12 4.18
N GLY A 201 -18.68 0.90 4.22
CA GLY A 201 -19.68 1.98 4.15
C GLY A 201 -20.03 2.42 2.72
N ASN A 202 -20.84 3.50 2.63
CA ASN A 202 -21.47 3.96 1.37
C ASN A 202 -20.48 4.57 0.38
N ARG A 203 -19.32 5.06 0.83
CA ARG A 203 -18.26 5.61 -0.04
C ARG A 203 -17.73 4.61 -1.08
N ARG A 204 -18.01 3.31 -0.91
CA ARG A 204 -17.64 2.28 -1.90
C ARG A 204 -18.43 2.36 -3.21
N PHE A 205 -19.54 3.11 -3.25
CA PHE A 205 -20.39 3.33 -4.41
C PHE A 205 -20.13 4.69 -5.08
N GLU A 206 -19.25 5.53 -4.54
CA GLU A 206 -18.84 6.76 -5.18
C GLU A 206 -18.19 6.43 -6.54
N LYS A 207 -18.62 7.11 -7.59
CA LYS A 207 -18.17 6.88 -8.97
C LYS A 207 -16.64 6.91 -9.10
N ASP A 208 -16.00 7.91 -8.51
CA ASP A 208 -14.54 8.07 -8.55
C ASP A 208 -13.82 6.91 -7.84
N PHE A 209 -14.40 6.44 -6.74
CA PHE A 209 -13.87 5.31 -6.01
C PHE A 209 -13.98 4.01 -6.82
N ILE A 210 -15.12 3.78 -7.49
CA ILE A 210 -15.33 2.61 -8.36
C ILE A 210 -14.34 2.60 -9.52
N ILE A 211 -14.17 3.74 -10.21
CA ILE A 211 -13.21 3.90 -11.32
C ILE A 211 -11.79 3.65 -10.84
N LYS A 212 -11.41 4.25 -9.71
CA LYS A 212 -10.08 4.05 -9.14
C LYS A 212 -9.83 2.59 -8.75
N ARG A 213 -10.80 1.94 -8.11
CA ARG A 213 -10.72 0.52 -7.76
C ARG A 213 -10.58 -0.35 -9.01
N MET A 214 -11.35 -0.09 -10.04
CA MET A 214 -11.27 -0.79 -11.33
C MET A 214 -9.86 -0.70 -11.94
N LYS A 215 -9.23 0.49 -11.93
CA LYS A 215 -7.84 0.69 -12.36
C LYS A 215 -6.86 -0.22 -11.59
N PHE A 216 -6.98 -0.30 -10.26
CA PHE A 216 -6.11 -1.15 -9.45
C PHE A 216 -6.40 -2.65 -9.61
N LEU A 217 -7.67 -3.06 -9.81
CA LEU A 217 -8.01 -4.45 -10.13
C LEU A 217 -7.42 -4.88 -11.47
N ASN A 218 -7.44 -3.98 -12.45
CA ASN A 218 -6.81 -4.21 -13.75
C ASN A 218 -5.29 -4.38 -13.62
N LEU A 219 -4.62 -3.56 -12.83
CA LEU A 219 -3.18 -3.71 -12.53
C LEU A 219 -2.90 -5.02 -11.80
N PHE A 220 -3.69 -5.37 -10.78
CA PHE A 220 -3.53 -6.61 -10.03
C PHE A 220 -3.57 -7.85 -10.93
N ILE A 221 -4.62 -7.99 -11.73
CA ILE A 221 -4.81 -9.21 -12.52
C ILE A 221 -3.78 -9.32 -13.65
N ASN A 222 -3.40 -8.20 -14.30
CA ASN A 222 -2.37 -8.20 -15.33
C ASN A 222 -0.98 -8.50 -14.75
N ASN A 223 -0.65 -8.00 -13.55
CA ASN A 223 0.60 -8.38 -12.87
C ASN A 223 0.59 -9.85 -12.42
N LEU A 224 -0.56 -10.37 -11.98
CA LEU A 224 -0.69 -11.77 -11.58
C LEU A 224 -0.38 -12.73 -12.74
N VAL A 225 -0.91 -12.46 -13.93
CA VAL A 225 -0.69 -13.30 -15.12
C VAL A 225 0.70 -13.14 -15.77
N GLN A 226 1.57 -12.27 -15.26
CA GLN A 226 2.97 -12.25 -15.67
C GLN A 226 3.78 -13.43 -15.11
N SER A 227 3.28 -14.10 -14.07
CA SER A 227 3.93 -15.27 -13.50
C SER A 227 3.46 -16.55 -14.17
N GLU A 228 4.38 -17.25 -14.86
CA GLU A 228 4.08 -18.57 -15.44
C GLU A 228 3.66 -19.59 -14.38
N ASN A 229 4.18 -19.48 -13.15
CA ASN A 229 3.76 -20.35 -12.05
C ASN A 229 2.26 -20.18 -11.73
N PHE A 230 1.72 -18.97 -11.78
CA PHE A 230 0.30 -18.72 -11.52
C PHE A 230 -0.59 -19.13 -12.69
N LYS A 231 -0.08 -19.01 -13.92
CA LYS A 231 -0.78 -19.53 -15.12
C LYS A 231 -0.96 -21.03 -15.09
N CYS A 232 -0.09 -21.76 -14.40
CA CYS A 232 -0.23 -23.21 -14.18
C CYS A 232 -1.21 -23.55 -13.04
N SER A 233 -2.03 -22.60 -12.57
CA SER A 233 -2.97 -22.81 -11.46
C SER A 233 -4.40 -22.85 -11.94
N GLU A 234 -5.09 -23.95 -11.63
CA GLU A 234 -6.54 -24.08 -11.84
C GLU A 234 -7.37 -23.01 -11.12
N ILE A 235 -6.83 -22.45 -10.03
CA ILE A 235 -7.47 -21.34 -9.31
C ILE A 235 -7.59 -20.13 -10.23
N LEU A 236 -6.51 -19.80 -10.97
CA LEU A 236 -6.52 -18.67 -11.90
C LEU A 236 -7.38 -18.95 -13.13
N VAL A 237 -7.33 -20.17 -13.68
CA VAL A 237 -8.20 -20.59 -14.78
C VAL A 237 -9.66 -20.42 -14.38
N SER A 238 -10.08 -20.99 -13.26
CA SER A 238 -11.45 -20.91 -12.76
C SER A 238 -11.91 -19.46 -12.52
N PHE A 239 -11.00 -18.58 -12.07
CA PHE A 239 -11.31 -17.16 -11.89
C PHE A 239 -11.57 -16.46 -13.22
N LEU A 240 -10.84 -16.79 -14.27
CA LEU A 240 -10.92 -16.11 -15.57
C LEU A 240 -11.96 -16.70 -16.52
N SER A 241 -12.31 -18.01 -16.37
CA SER A 241 -13.16 -18.71 -17.33
C SER A 241 -14.56 -19.03 -16.85
N TYR A 242 -14.80 -19.21 -15.53
CA TYR A 242 -16.11 -19.67 -15.05
C TYR A 242 -17.14 -18.53 -15.08
N GLU A 243 -18.05 -18.56 -16.04
CA GLU A 243 -19.16 -17.60 -16.17
C GLU A 243 -20.27 -17.86 -15.14
N ASP A 244 -20.62 -19.14 -14.92
CA ASP A 244 -21.64 -19.52 -13.96
C ASP A 244 -21.22 -19.24 -12.53
N ARG A 245 -22.00 -18.41 -11.84
CA ARG A 245 -21.71 -17.99 -10.47
C ARG A 245 -21.71 -19.14 -9.47
N GLY A 246 -22.63 -20.08 -9.61
CA GLY A 246 -22.75 -21.22 -8.69
C GLY A 246 -21.55 -22.16 -8.79
N LYS A 247 -21.11 -22.46 -10.02
CA LYS A 247 -19.90 -23.25 -10.27
C LYS A 247 -18.66 -22.55 -9.73
N PHE A 248 -18.54 -21.24 -9.97
CA PHE A 248 -17.44 -20.43 -9.44
C PHE A 248 -17.38 -20.47 -7.91
N ASP A 249 -18.49 -20.18 -7.22
CA ASP A 249 -18.54 -20.15 -5.76
C ASP A 249 -18.25 -21.53 -5.15
N SER A 250 -18.79 -22.60 -5.73
CA SER A 250 -18.52 -23.98 -5.30
C SER A 250 -17.04 -24.33 -5.42
N LYS A 251 -16.43 -24.01 -6.58
CA LYS A 251 -15.02 -24.33 -6.82
C LYS A 251 -14.07 -23.50 -5.94
N PHE A 252 -14.35 -22.23 -5.74
CA PHE A 252 -13.56 -21.38 -4.84
C PHE A 252 -13.70 -21.80 -3.37
N LYS A 253 -14.85 -22.31 -2.95
CA LYS A 253 -15.04 -22.91 -1.63
C LYS A 253 -14.19 -24.18 -1.49
N GLU A 254 -14.18 -25.05 -2.51
CA GLU A 254 -13.32 -26.24 -2.55
C GLU A 254 -11.84 -25.85 -2.37
N TYR A 255 -11.31 -24.89 -3.15
CA TYR A 255 -9.92 -24.43 -3.02
C TYR A 255 -9.61 -23.84 -1.64
N THR A 256 -10.59 -23.22 -0.98
CA THR A 256 -10.42 -22.65 0.37
C THR A 256 -10.27 -23.75 1.42
N THR A 257 -11.03 -24.85 1.28
CA THR A 257 -11.00 -25.98 2.22
C THR A 257 -9.84 -26.94 1.96
N GLN A 258 -9.36 -27.01 0.72
CA GLN A 258 -8.17 -27.79 0.41
C GLN A 258 -6.99 -27.28 1.26
N GLN A 259 -6.39 -28.20 2.04
CA GLN A 259 -5.06 -27.90 2.59
C GLN A 259 -4.15 -27.57 1.41
N PRO A 260 -3.21 -26.60 1.54
CA PRO A 260 -2.23 -26.37 0.51
C PRO A 260 -1.48 -27.67 0.29
N SER A 261 -2.06 -28.53 -0.58
CA SER A 261 -1.45 -29.79 -0.92
C SER A 261 -0.05 -29.52 -1.37
N ALA A 262 0.89 -30.29 -0.88
CA ALA A 262 2.13 -30.55 -1.58
C ALA A 262 3.03 -29.34 -1.92
N TYR A 263 2.52 -28.11 -1.97
CA TYR A 263 3.38 -26.94 -2.14
C TYR A 263 4.30 -26.75 -0.93
N VAL A 264 3.83 -27.17 0.22
CA VAL A 264 4.60 -27.31 1.44
C VAL A 264 5.29 -28.68 1.50
N GLU A 265 4.77 -29.70 0.79
CA GLU A 265 5.28 -31.07 0.83
C GLU A 265 6.07 -31.49 -0.40
N GLU A 266 5.70 -30.97 -1.57
CA GLU A 266 6.38 -31.25 -2.84
C GLU A 266 6.71 -29.94 -3.52
N TYR A 267 8.01 -29.59 -3.66
CA TYR A 267 8.44 -28.42 -4.40
C TYR A 267 7.95 -28.51 -5.84
N LYS A 268 7.19 -27.51 -6.28
CA LYS A 268 6.71 -27.45 -7.66
C LYS A 268 7.48 -26.36 -8.41
N THR A 269 8.07 -26.72 -9.52
CA THR A 269 8.76 -25.77 -10.42
C THR A 269 8.43 -26.09 -11.86
N LEU A 270 8.62 -25.12 -12.74
CA LEU A 270 8.47 -25.35 -14.19
C LEU A 270 9.50 -26.36 -14.71
N ASP A 271 10.71 -26.38 -14.14
CA ASP A 271 11.84 -27.20 -14.60
C ASP A 271 11.93 -28.56 -13.90
N GLY A 272 11.13 -28.83 -12.89
CA GLY A 272 11.15 -30.06 -12.10
C GLY A 272 12.37 -30.23 -11.19
N LYS A 273 13.24 -29.24 -11.08
CA LYS A 273 14.40 -29.21 -10.18
C LYS A 273 14.74 -27.80 -9.75
N VAL A 274 15.40 -27.66 -8.60
CA VAL A 274 15.92 -26.37 -8.12
C VAL A 274 17.21 -26.57 -7.34
N THR A 275 18.18 -25.71 -7.56
CA THR A 275 19.41 -25.65 -6.75
C THR A 275 19.20 -24.67 -5.63
N ILE A 276 19.28 -25.14 -4.40
CA ILE A 276 19.12 -24.37 -3.15
C ILE A 276 20.48 -24.21 -2.46
N SER A 277 20.65 -23.12 -1.74
CA SER A 277 21.77 -22.88 -0.83
C SER A 277 21.23 -22.37 0.49
N HIS A 278 21.87 -22.78 1.58
CA HIS A 278 21.59 -22.28 2.93
C HIS A 278 22.78 -21.42 3.35
N ASP A 279 22.63 -20.12 3.20
CA ASP A 279 23.68 -19.13 3.37
C ASP A 279 23.28 -18.10 4.42
N GLU A 280 24.20 -17.78 5.34
CA GLU A 280 24.03 -16.71 6.32
C GLU A 280 23.88 -15.34 5.63
N GLY A 281 24.49 -15.13 4.46
CA GLY A 281 24.28 -13.94 3.64
C GLY A 281 22.84 -13.73 3.22
N ASN A 282 22.09 -14.83 3.00
CA ASN A 282 20.65 -14.74 2.73
C ASN A 282 19.89 -14.10 3.91
N GLU A 283 20.27 -14.41 5.15
CA GLU A 283 19.61 -13.88 6.35
C GLU A 283 19.83 -12.36 6.46
N LYS A 284 21.05 -11.89 6.29
CA LYS A 284 21.37 -10.46 6.27
C LYS A 284 20.62 -9.75 5.15
N TYR A 285 20.54 -10.35 3.97
CA TYR A 285 19.81 -9.81 2.84
C TYR A 285 18.31 -9.64 3.17
N PHE A 286 17.63 -10.68 3.67
CA PHE A 286 16.21 -10.60 3.99
C PHE A 286 15.93 -9.62 5.13
N THR A 287 16.79 -9.53 6.13
CA THR A 287 16.68 -8.56 7.22
C THR A 287 16.78 -7.13 6.69
N ASN A 288 17.78 -6.83 5.84
CA ASN A 288 17.98 -5.51 5.29
C ASN A 288 16.86 -5.09 4.31
N ILE A 289 16.43 -6.00 3.44
CA ILE A 289 15.36 -5.69 2.49
C ILE A 289 14.02 -5.51 3.19
N ASN A 290 13.74 -6.25 4.26
CA ASN A 290 12.55 -6.07 5.08
C ASN A 290 12.56 -4.69 5.77
N LYS A 291 13.69 -4.31 6.37
CA LYS A 291 13.88 -2.96 6.95
C LYS A 291 13.66 -1.87 5.90
N TYR A 292 14.22 -2.06 4.70
CA TYR A 292 14.04 -1.13 3.58
C TYR A 292 12.55 -0.94 3.24
N PHE A 293 11.78 -2.02 3.01
CA PHE A 293 10.37 -1.89 2.64
C PHE A 293 9.51 -1.29 3.74
N ARG A 294 9.82 -1.58 5.02
CA ARG A 294 9.12 -0.96 6.15
C ARG A 294 9.37 0.55 6.20
N LEU A 295 10.62 0.99 6.10
CA LEU A 295 10.98 2.41 6.08
C LEU A 295 10.40 3.11 4.83
N GLN A 296 10.53 2.49 3.65
CA GLN A 296 9.94 3.00 2.42
C GLN A 296 8.43 3.18 2.56
N GLY A 297 7.74 2.19 3.15
CA GLY A 297 6.29 2.25 3.41
C GLY A 297 5.91 3.45 4.26
N GLN A 298 6.62 3.70 5.36
CA GLN A 298 6.37 4.86 6.23
C GLN A 298 6.58 6.19 5.50
N ILE A 299 7.66 6.29 4.71
CA ILE A 299 7.94 7.50 3.90
C ILE A 299 6.85 7.71 2.85
N LEU A 300 6.43 6.64 2.15
CA LEU A 300 5.39 6.70 1.13
C LEU A 300 4.00 6.99 1.71
N ASP A 301 3.69 6.54 2.91
CA ASP A 301 2.45 6.89 3.60
C ASP A 301 2.41 8.40 3.90
N ARG A 302 3.52 9.00 4.39
CA ARG A 302 3.65 10.45 4.58
C ARG A 302 3.55 11.22 3.26
N LEU A 303 4.26 10.77 2.22
CA LEU A 303 4.20 11.39 0.89
C LEU A 303 2.77 11.36 0.33
N ASN A 304 2.07 10.23 0.46
CA ASN A 304 0.67 10.12 0.03
C ASN A 304 -0.25 11.07 0.81
N PHE A 305 -0.01 11.28 2.10
CA PHE A 305 -0.74 12.25 2.89
C PHE A 305 -0.48 13.69 2.38
N SER A 306 0.77 14.09 2.22
CA SER A 306 1.14 15.41 1.70
C SER A 306 0.57 15.67 0.30
N LEU A 307 0.64 14.66 -0.58
CA LEU A 307 0.03 14.75 -1.90
C LEU A 307 -1.51 14.89 -1.82
N LYS A 308 -2.17 14.23 -0.88
CA LYS A 308 -3.62 14.41 -0.67
C LYS A 308 -3.95 15.83 -0.25
N GLN A 309 -3.17 16.42 0.67
CA GLN A 309 -3.35 17.82 1.08
C GLN A 309 -3.10 18.79 -0.08
N PHE A 310 -2.02 18.60 -0.83
CA PHE A 310 -1.75 19.37 -2.04
C PHE A 310 -2.95 19.38 -3.00
N PHE A 311 -3.53 18.20 -3.26
CA PHE A 311 -4.71 18.07 -4.10
C PHE A 311 -5.92 18.85 -3.61
N ASN A 312 -6.23 18.72 -2.31
CA ASN A 312 -7.36 19.41 -1.71
C ASN A 312 -7.16 20.93 -1.82
N ASN A 313 -5.95 21.42 -1.54
CA ASN A 313 -5.62 22.84 -1.67
C ASN A 313 -5.73 23.32 -3.13
N MET A 314 -5.30 22.54 -4.10
CA MET A 314 -5.43 22.88 -5.53
C MET A 314 -6.89 22.96 -5.99
N ILE A 315 -7.78 22.12 -5.45
CA ILE A 315 -9.23 22.22 -5.69
C ILE A 315 -9.75 23.55 -5.14
N MET A 316 -9.40 23.92 -3.91
CA MET A 316 -9.81 25.20 -3.30
C MET A 316 -9.31 26.40 -4.10
N VAL A 317 -8.05 26.40 -4.55
CA VAL A 317 -7.48 27.43 -5.43
C VAL A 317 -8.28 27.53 -6.73
N THR A 318 -8.63 26.40 -7.32
CA THR A 318 -9.41 26.38 -8.57
C THR A 318 -10.82 26.96 -8.41
N GLU A 319 -11.52 26.65 -7.30
CA GLU A 319 -12.83 27.24 -7.02
C GLU A 319 -12.73 28.76 -6.75
N SER A 320 -11.71 29.20 -6.01
CA SER A 320 -11.46 30.63 -5.80
C SER A 320 -11.21 31.38 -7.11
N LEU A 321 -10.43 30.80 -8.03
CA LEU A 321 -10.18 31.37 -9.35
C LEU A 321 -11.43 31.44 -10.22
N LYS A 322 -12.34 30.49 -10.07
CA LYS A 322 -13.64 30.49 -10.74
C LYS A 322 -14.52 31.67 -10.28
N ASP A 323 -14.50 31.97 -8.98
CA ASP A 323 -15.22 33.12 -8.45
C ASP A 323 -14.60 34.45 -8.91
N VAL A 324 -13.27 34.56 -8.94
CA VAL A 324 -12.55 35.70 -9.51
C VAL A 324 -12.95 35.91 -10.99
N GLN A 325 -12.94 34.85 -11.78
CA GLN A 325 -13.34 34.89 -13.19
C GLN A 325 -14.78 35.40 -13.37
N LYS A 326 -15.73 34.87 -12.59
CA LYS A 326 -17.13 35.32 -12.64
C LYS A 326 -17.29 36.80 -12.27
N ASN A 327 -16.57 37.28 -11.27
CA ASN A 327 -16.64 38.69 -10.87
C ASN A 327 -16.15 39.62 -11.97
N PHE A 328 -15.07 39.27 -12.69
CA PHE A 328 -14.63 40.02 -13.87
C PHE A 328 -15.65 39.99 -15.03
N GLU A 329 -16.32 38.85 -15.24
CA GLU A 329 -17.40 38.72 -16.21
C GLU A 329 -18.60 39.64 -15.86
N ILE A 330 -18.99 39.71 -14.59
CA ILE A 330 -20.04 40.60 -14.10
C ILE A 330 -19.65 42.08 -14.28
N LEU A 331 -18.40 42.45 -13.95
CA LEU A 331 -17.88 43.79 -14.14
C LEU A 331 -17.85 44.20 -15.62
N HIS A 332 -17.49 43.28 -16.52
CA HIS A 332 -17.57 43.49 -17.95
C HIS A 332 -19.01 43.83 -18.40
N VAL A 333 -19.99 43.01 -17.99
CA VAL A 333 -21.39 43.18 -18.33
C VAL A 333 -21.93 44.51 -17.76
N LEU A 334 -21.61 44.84 -16.50
CA LEU A 334 -22.01 46.08 -15.85
C LEU A 334 -21.49 47.29 -16.61
N ASN A 335 -20.21 47.34 -16.90
CA ASN A 335 -19.57 48.45 -17.61
C ASN A 335 -20.06 48.63 -19.06
N THR A 336 -20.39 47.54 -19.72
CA THR A 336 -21.03 47.60 -21.06
C THR A 336 -22.39 48.30 -21.02
N ARG A 337 -23.17 48.05 -19.95
CA ARG A 337 -24.51 48.68 -19.81
C ARG A 337 -24.46 50.15 -19.43
N VAL A 338 -23.42 50.58 -18.72
CA VAL A 338 -23.26 51.97 -18.27
C VAL A 338 -22.46 52.82 -19.27
N LEU A 339 -22.14 52.29 -20.42
CA LEU A 339 -21.36 52.93 -21.49
C LEU A 339 -20.02 53.49 -21.01
N MET A 340 -19.34 52.75 -20.15
CA MET A 340 -17.98 53.08 -19.69
C MET A 340 -16.98 53.07 -20.85
N LYS A 341 -15.80 53.69 -20.62
CA LYS A 341 -14.73 53.70 -21.64
C LYS A 341 -14.41 52.26 -22.12
N GLN A 342 -14.38 52.08 -23.43
CA GLN A 342 -14.18 50.79 -24.07
C GLN A 342 -12.92 50.05 -23.56
N THR A 343 -11.87 50.79 -23.21
CA THR A 343 -10.62 50.22 -22.66
C THR A 343 -10.86 49.47 -21.33
N ILE A 344 -11.66 50.06 -20.40
CA ILE A 344 -11.97 49.45 -19.11
C ILE A 344 -12.82 48.20 -19.28
N THR A 345 -13.88 48.33 -20.12
CA THR A 345 -14.79 47.22 -20.41
C THR A 345 -14.04 46.02 -20.99
N LYS A 346 -13.15 46.30 -21.96
CA LYS A 346 -12.32 45.28 -22.60
C LYS A 346 -11.31 44.69 -21.62
N SER A 347 -10.74 45.47 -20.67
CA SER A 347 -9.84 44.95 -19.66
C SER A 347 -10.52 43.90 -18.76
N TYR A 348 -11.77 44.08 -18.38
CA TYR A 348 -12.50 43.09 -17.58
C TYR A 348 -12.82 41.83 -18.38
N GLU A 349 -13.12 41.96 -19.69
CA GLU A 349 -13.30 40.80 -20.57
C GLU A 349 -12.01 39.97 -20.69
N GLU A 350 -10.88 40.63 -20.91
CA GLU A 350 -9.57 39.98 -21.04
C GLU A 350 -9.13 39.32 -19.73
N LEU A 351 -9.37 39.95 -18.56
CA LEU A 351 -9.13 39.37 -17.25
C LEU A 351 -10.00 38.14 -17.00
N SER A 352 -11.29 38.19 -17.34
CA SER A 352 -12.17 37.04 -17.23
C SER A 352 -11.67 35.87 -18.10
N CYS A 353 -11.27 36.16 -19.35
CA CYS A 353 -10.73 35.18 -20.28
C CYS A 353 -9.41 34.58 -19.77
N PHE A 354 -8.51 35.41 -19.24
CA PHE A 354 -7.25 34.98 -18.63
C PHE A 354 -7.49 34.00 -17.49
N PHE A 355 -8.31 34.36 -16.48
CA PHE A 355 -8.56 33.50 -15.35
C PHE A 355 -9.27 32.21 -15.72
N LYS A 356 -10.16 32.23 -16.72
CA LYS A 356 -10.81 31.04 -17.28
C LYS A 356 -9.80 30.06 -17.90
N ASN A 357 -8.83 30.56 -18.66
CA ASN A 357 -7.80 29.73 -19.28
C ASN A 357 -6.79 29.22 -18.24
N TYR A 358 -6.37 30.09 -17.33
CA TYR A 358 -5.48 29.73 -16.23
C TYR A 358 -6.06 28.60 -15.37
N MET A 359 -7.33 28.71 -14.98
CA MET A 359 -8.04 27.67 -14.23
C MET A 359 -8.08 26.34 -14.97
N LYS A 360 -8.35 26.32 -16.29
CA LYS A 360 -8.36 25.10 -17.10
C LYS A 360 -6.99 24.40 -17.10
N ILE A 361 -5.92 25.19 -17.18
CA ILE A 361 -4.56 24.66 -17.17
C ILE A 361 -4.26 24.05 -15.79
N LEU A 362 -4.61 24.74 -14.69
CA LEU A 362 -4.41 24.22 -13.33
C LEU A 362 -5.19 22.93 -13.06
N ILE A 363 -6.43 22.82 -13.55
CA ILE A 363 -7.21 21.58 -13.45
C ILE A 363 -6.47 20.43 -14.15
N LYS A 364 -6.02 20.67 -15.40
CA LYS A 364 -5.28 19.68 -16.17
C LYS A 364 -3.97 19.27 -15.46
N GLN A 365 -3.19 20.24 -14.96
CA GLN A 365 -1.96 19.97 -14.20
C GLN A 365 -2.24 19.17 -12.93
N ASN A 366 -3.31 19.52 -12.21
CA ASN A 366 -3.71 18.80 -11.01
C ASN A 366 -4.03 17.33 -11.31
N ASP A 367 -4.76 17.04 -12.39
CA ASP A 367 -5.07 15.67 -12.81
C ASP A 367 -3.81 14.87 -13.19
N MET A 368 -2.83 15.49 -13.83
CA MET A 368 -1.54 14.87 -14.16
C MET A 368 -0.77 14.50 -12.87
N VAL A 369 -0.62 15.44 -11.94
CA VAL A 369 0.02 15.19 -10.63
C VAL A 369 -0.73 14.08 -9.87
N LYS A 370 -2.07 14.06 -9.93
CA LYS A 370 -2.89 12.99 -9.33
C LYS A 370 -2.54 11.61 -9.92
N ASN A 371 -2.47 11.51 -11.22
CA ASN A 371 -2.25 10.24 -11.90
C ASN A 371 -0.81 9.74 -11.74
N HIS A 372 0.17 10.59 -12.00
CA HIS A 372 1.57 10.22 -12.10
C HIS A 372 2.33 10.31 -10.77
N MET A 373 1.82 11.03 -9.77
CA MET A 373 2.43 11.12 -8.46
C MET A 373 1.59 10.37 -7.40
N LYS A 374 0.41 10.87 -7.07
CA LYS A 374 -0.40 10.32 -5.98
C LYS A 374 -0.81 8.86 -6.20
N ASP A 375 -1.37 8.52 -7.36
CA ASP A 375 -1.84 7.16 -7.62
C ASP A 375 -0.67 6.21 -7.85
N PHE A 376 0.41 6.69 -8.46
CA PHE A 376 1.63 5.93 -8.65
C PHE A 376 2.29 5.58 -7.31
N PHE A 377 2.60 6.57 -6.46
CA PHE A 377 3.23 6.31 -5.16
C PHE A 377 2.33 5.51 -4.21
N LYS A 378 1.02 5.67 -4.32
CA LYS A 378 0.09 4.79 -3.61
C LYS A 378 0.21 3.34 -4.06
N PHE A 379 0.35 3.09 -5.36
CA PHE A 379 0.55 1.75 -5.90
C PHE A 379 1.89 1.15 -5.43
N ILE A 380 2.98 1.92 -5.50
CA ILE A 380 4.30 1.50 -5.00
C ILE A 380 4.26 1.13 -3.50
N ASN A 381 3.54 1.89 -2.69
CA ASN A 381 3.37 1.57 -1.28
C ASN A 381 2.62 0.24 -1.07
N LEU A 382 1.59 -0.03 -1.86
CA LEU A 382 0.89 -1.31 -1.82
C LEU A 382 1.80 -2.48 -2.25
N GLU A 383 2.65 -2.28 -3.26
CA GLU A 383 3.65 -3.27 -3.67
C GLU A 383 4.66 -3.53 -2.54
N GLY A 384 5.19 -2.49 -1.90
CA GLY A 384 6.08 -2.63 -0.75
C GLY A 384 5.48 -3.48 0.37
N LYS A 385 4.20 -3.27 0.69
CA LYS A 385 3.46 -4.10 1.66
C LYS A 385 3.34 -5.56 1.21
N ALA A 386 3.09 -5.81 -0.08
CA ALA A 386 3.03 -7.17 -0.62
C ALA A 386 4.40 -7.89 -0.61
N TYR A 387 5.51 -7.13 -0.70
CA TYR A 387 6.85 -7.67 -0.51
C TYR A 387 7.14 -8.02 0.95
N THR A 388 6.72 -7.17 1.87
CA THR A 388 6.81 -7.47 3.30
C THR A 388 6.05 -8.76 3.62
N GLU A 389 4.84 -8.96 3.10
CA GLU A 389 4.08 -10.21 3.24
C GLU A 389 4.82 -11.44 2.69
N LEU A 390 5.53 -11.32 1.57
CA LEU A 390 6.35 -12.42 1.03
C LEU A 390 7.47 -12.79 1.99
N ILE A 391 8.16 -11.79 2.56
CA ILE A 391 9.25 -12.01 3.52
C ILE A 391 8.69 -12.58 4.83
N GLU A 392 7.56 -12.11 5.31
CA GLU A 392 6.89 -12.61 6.51
C GLU A 392 6.56 -14.10 6.40
N ARG A 393 6.00 -14.56 5.28
CA ARG A 393 5.75 -16.00 5.05
C ARG A 393 7.04 -16.84 5.09
N ARG A 394 8.14 -16.28 4.63
CA ARG A 394 9.47 -16.92 4.74
C ARG A 394 9.95 -16.96 6.20
N GLU A 395 9.78 -15.88 6.95
CA GLU A 395 10.14 -15.83 8.38
C GLU A 395 9.31 -16.81 9.22
N GLU A 396 8.02 -16.98 8.93
CA GLU A 396 7.16 -18.00 9.55
C GLU A 396 7.71 -19.41 9.31
N LEU A 397 8.13 -19.71 8.07
CA LEU A 397 8.75 -21.00 7.74
C LEU A 397 10.09 -21.19 8.46
N LYS A 398 10.90 -20.15 8.61
CA LYS A 398 12.14 -20.17 9.38
C LYS A 398 11.88 -20.39 10.87
N ALA A 399 10.90 -19.73 11.43
CA ALA A 399 10.49 -19.93 12.83
C ALA A 399 10.05 -21.39 13.07
N LYS A 400 9.28 -21.95 12.14
CA LYS A 400 8.87 -23.36 12.17
C LYS A 400 10.08 -24.30 12.12
N TYR A 401 11.06 -24.04 11.26
CA TYR A 401 12.31 -24.82 11.20
C TYR A 401 13.06 -24.75 12.53
N ASN A 402 13.24 -23.56 13.08
CA ASN A 402 13.97 -23.37 14.33
C ASN A 402 13.31 -24.10 15.52
N ALA A 403 11.99 -24.00 15.63
CA ALA A 403 11.22 -24.69 16.68
C ALA A 403 11.35 -26.22 16.55
N GLU A 404 11.22 -26.75 15.33
CA GLU A 404 11.34 -28.18 15.09
C GLU A 404 12.76 -28.68 15.31
N ASN A 405 13.77 -27.91 14.91
CA ASN A 405 15.18 -28.24 15.17
C ASN A 405 15.47 -28.33 16.69
N GLN A 406 14.98 -27.36 17.48
CA GLN A 406 15.11 -27.40 18.94
C GLN A 406 14.40 -28.62 19.54
N ARG A 407 13.19 -28.93 19.07
CA ARG A 407 12.41 -30.09 19.54
C ARG A 407 13.15 -31.41 19.26
N VAL A 408 13.63 -31.58 18.03
CA VAL A 408 14.34 -32.80 17.61
C VAL A 408 15.67 -32.96 18.35
N THR A 409 16.43 -31.87 18.50
CA THR A 409 17.68 -31.88 19.24
C THR A 409 17.48 -32.26 20.71
N ALA A 410 16.52 -31.63 21.38
CA ALA A 410 16.19 -31.95 22.77
C ALA A 410 15.70 -33.40 22.94
N LYS A 411 14.91 -33.92 21.98
CA LYS A 411 14.47 -35.32 21.97
C LYS A 411 15.67 -36.27 21.85
N LYS A 412 16.60 -35.99 20.92
CA LYS A 412 17.83 -36.77 20.73
C LYS A 412 18.71 -36.78 21.99
N GLU A 413 18.91 -35.62 22.62
CA GLU A 413 19.68 -35.51 23.86
C GLU A 413 19.06 -36.33 24.98
N LYS A 414 17.73 -36.22 25.17
CA LYS A 414 17.01 -36.98 26.19
C LYS A 414 17.11 -38.49 25.97
N LEU A 415 16.97 -38.96 24.72
CA LEU A 415 17.09 -40.38 24.40
C LEU A 415 18.53 -40.89 24.58
N TYR A 416 19.52 -40.13 24.10
CA TYR A 416 20.93 -40.48 24.25
C TYR A 416 21.33 -40.59 25.73
N ALA A 417 20.83 -39.69 26.58
CA ALA A 417 21.09 -39.71 28.04
C ALA A 417 20.53 -40.94 28.74
N THR A 418 19.57 -41.68 28.16
CA THR A 418 19.04 -42.92 28.73
C THR A 418 20.07 -44.07 28.67
N GLY A 419 21.02 -44.03 27.78
CA GLY A 419 21.95 -45.13 27.51
C GLY A 419 21.30 -46.44 27.02
N ASP A 420 20.03 -46.36 26.59
CA ASP A 420 19.22 -47.52 26.23
C ASP A 420 18.91 -47.51 24.74
N VAL A 421 19.68 -48.30 23.97
CA VAL A 421 19.56 -48.38 22.51
C VAL A 421 18.17 -48.86 22.07
N SER A 422 17.44 -49.60 22.93
CA SER A 422 16.09 -50.07 22.59
C SER A 422 15.07 -48.94 22.47
N LYS A 423 15.35 -47.78 23.08
CA LYS A 423 14.53 -46.57 23.01
C LYS A 423 14.90 -45.65 21.86
N PHE A 424 16.00 -45.91 21.18
CA PHE A 424 16.43 -45.12 20.04
C PHE A 424 15.54 -45.44 18.82
N GLU A 425 14.90 -44.45 18.28
CA GLU A 425 14.05 -44.60 17.10
C GLU A 425 14.95 -44.66 15.83
N LEU A 426 15.52 -45.83 15.55
CA LEU A 426 16.61 -46.03 14.55
C LEU A 426 16.10 -46.11 13.09
N GLY A 427 14.80 -46.22 12.84
CA GLY A 427 14.25 -46.30 11.47
C GLY A 427 14.45 -47.66 10.77
N THR A 428 14.26 -47.69 9.45
CA THR A 428 14.22 -48.94 8.66
C THR A 428 15.57 -49.59 8.39
N ASN A 429 16.70 -48.90 8.59
CA ASN A 429 18.07 -49.39 8.33
C ASN A 429 18.77 -49.93 9.57
N GLU A 430 18.04 -50.38 10.56
CA GLU A 430 18.59 -50.83 11.86
C GLU A 430 19.67 -51.87 11.75
N LYS A 431 19.64 -52.74 10.73
CA LYS A 431 20.62 -53.84 10.54
C LYS A 431 22.04 -53.38 10.18
N SER A 432 22.19 -52.13 9.70
CA SER A 432 23.49 -51.59 9.27
C SER A 432 24.11 -50.64 10.31
N ILE A 433 23.43 -50.44 11.47
CA ILE A 433 23.84 -49.49 12.50
C ILE A 433 24.66 -50.22 13.56
N ASP A 434 25.85 -49.68 13.89
CA ASP A 434 26.69 -50.17 14.98
C ASP A 434 26.12 -49.75 16.33
N LYS A 435 25.49 -50.73 17.02
CA LYS A 435 24.80 -50.50 18.29
C LYS A 435 25.77 -50.16 19.43
N GLU A 436 27.00 -50.63 19.42
CA GLU A 436 28.01 -50.33 20.41
C GLU A 436 28.50 -48.88 20.23
N ARG A 437 28.72 -48.47 19.03
CA ARG A 437 29.11 -47.10 18.66
C ARG A 437 28.03 -46.07 19.03
N LEU A 438 26.72 -46.44 18.98
CA LEU A 438 25.63 -45.55 19.40
C LEU A 438 25.73 -45.14 20.86
N LEU A 439 26.32 -45.92 21.71
CA LEU A 439 26.43 -45.62 23.14
C LEU A 439 27.63 -44.71 23.47
N HIS A 440 28.68 -44.74 22.67
CA HIS A 440 29.95 -44.09 22.99
C HIS A 440 30.32 -42.93 22.06
N ASP A 441 29.69 -42.81 20.90
CA ASP A 441 29.93 -41.77 19.91
C ASP A 441 28.66 -40.90 19.74
N LYS A 442 28.58 -39.79 20.51
CA LYS A 442 27.41 -38.88 20.48
C LYS A 442 27.12 -38.32 19.06
N PRO A 443 28.08 -37.85 18.26
CA PRO A 443 27.83 -37.46 16.89
C PRO A 443 27.21 -38.57 16.05
N TYR A 444 27.75 -39.77 16.10
CA TYR A 444 27.21 -40.94 15.38
C TYR A 444 25.80 -41.29 15.86
N ALA A 445 25.54 -41.27 17.16
CA ALA A 445 24.21 -41.50 17.73
C ALA A 445 23.20 -40.47 17.22
N PHE A 446 23.58 -39.19 17.22
CA PHE A 446 22.68 -38.11 16.75
C PHE A 446 22.37 -38.19 15.25
N GLU A 447 23.20 -38.80 14.46
CA GLU A 447 22.91 -39.05 13.05
C GLU A 447 21.85 -40.14 12.88
N HIS A 448 21.79 -41.13 13.79
CA HIS A 448 20.95 -42.32 13.64
C HIS A 448 19.69 -42.33 14.53
N ILE A 449 19.66 -41.60 15.66
CA ILE A 449 18.50 -41.48 16.55
C ILE A 449 17.41 -40.59 15.95
N CYS A 450 16.15 -40.96 16.14
CA CYS A 450 14.97 -40.22 15.66
C CYS A 450 14.99 -39.96 14.15
N GLN A 451 15.24 -40.98 13.34
CA GLN A 451 15.37 -40.83 11.89
C GLN A 451 14.14 -40.20 11.22
N ASN A 452 12.92 -40.56 11.67
CA ASN A 452 11.68 -39.97 11.13
C ASN A 452 11.57 -38.47 11.44
N ASP A 453 11.88 -38.04 12.67
CA ASP A 453 11.89 -36.64 13.07
C ASP A 453 12.99 -35.88 12.30
N THR A 454 14.17 -36.51 12.12
CA THR A 454 15.29 -35.93 11.37
C THR A 454 14.95 -35.78 9.89
N ALA A 455 14.27 -36.75 9.29
CA ALA A 455 13.79 -36.67 7.91
C ALA A 455 12.76 -35.53 7.73
N ASN A 456 11.84 -35.37 8.70
CA ASN A 456 10.89 -34.27 8.69
C ASN A 456 11.57 -32.90 8.84
N LEU A 457 12.55 -32.80 9.74
CA LEU A 457 13.36 -31.60 9.90
C LEU A 457 14.12 -31.24 8.63
N LEU A 458 14.72 -32.22 7.95
CA LEU A 458 15.41 -32.04 6.68
C LEU A 458 14.44 -31.57 5.58
N LYS A 459 13.20 -32.05 5.58
CA LYS A 459 12.15 -31.61 4.69
C LYS A 459 11.87 -30.12 4.88
N ILE A 460 11.66 -29.67 6.12
CA ILE A 460 11.42 -28.26 6.45
C ILE A 460 12.65 -27.41 6.08
N TYR A 461 13.86 -27.90 6.33
CA TYR A 461 15.09 -27.22 5.96
C TYR A 461 15.21 -27.00 4.44
N ASN A 462 14.89 -28.03 3.65
CA ASN A 462 14.87 -27.93 2.20
C ASN A 462 13.75 -26.95 1.72
N GLN A 463 12.59 -26.93 2.40
CA GLN A 463 11.53 -25.96 2.12
C GLN A 463 12.00 -24.52 2.33
N LEU A 464 12.75 -24.26 3.41
CA LEU A 464 13.32 -22.95 3.68
C LEU A 464 14.34 -22.54 2.60
N GLY A 465 15.21 -23.46 2.18
CA GLY A 465 16.16 -23.22 1.08
C GLY A 465 15.46 -22.92 -0.24
N TYR A 466 14.37 -23.64 -0.54
CA TYR A 466 13.53 -23.37 -1.70
C TYR A 466 12.88 -21.97 -1.61
N ALA A 467 12.28 -21.63 -0.45
CA ALA A 467 11.68 -20.32 -0.22
C ALA A 467 12.72 -19.20 -0.39
N ASN A 468 13.91 -19.35 0.18
CA ASN A 468 15.00 -18.39 0.02
C ASN A 468 15.33 -18.17 -1.47
N LYS A 469 15.49 -19.25 -2.25
CA LYS A 469 15.81 -19.16 -3.67
C LYS A 469 14.71 -18.47 -4.48
N MET A 470 13.44 -18.85 -4.24
CA MET A 470 12.31 -18.25 -4.95
C MET A 470 12.13 -16.77 -4.56
N ASN A 471 12.15 -16.45 -3.28
CA ASN A 471 12.04 -15.06 -2.81
C ASN A 471 13.14 -14.17 -3.39
N MET A 472 14.41 -14.66 -3.44
CA MET A 472 15.51 -13.92 -4.06
C MET A 472 15.28 -13.67 -5.56
N ARG A 473 14.75 -14.65 -6.29
CA ARG A 473 14.40 -14.48 -7.71
C ARG A 473 13.30 -13.47 -7.91
N GLU A 474 12.23 -13.58 -7.11
CA GLU A 474 11.09 -12.64 -7.14
C GLU A 474 11.56 -11.22 -6.82
N LEU A 475 12.32 -11.02 -5.73
CA LEU A 475 12.83 -9.69 -5.35
C LEU A 475 13.72 -9.06 -6.42
N LYS A 476 14.64 -9.83 -7.04
CA LYS A 476 15.48 -9.32 -8.14
C LYS A 476 14.63 -8.89 -9.35
N LYS A 477 13.63 -9.70 -9.73
CA LYS A 477 12.69 -9.39 -10.82
C LYS A 477 11.94 -8.10 -10.53
N ILE A 478 11.38 -8.00 -9.35
CA ILE A 478 10.58 -6.88 -8.89
C ILE A 478 11.36 -5.58 -8.85
N ILE A 479 12.57 -5.57 -8.29
CA ILE A 479 13.42 -4.37 -8.24
C ILE A 479 13.69 -3.87 -9.67
N LYS A 480 13.97 -4.77 -10.60
CA LYS A 480 14.15 -4.41 -12.01
C LYS A 480 12.88 -3.81 -12.62
N GLU A 481 11.75 -4.45 -12.43
CA GLU A 481 10.45 -3.97 -12.94
C GLU A 481 10.02 -2.65 -12.29
N TYR A 482 10.32 -2.47 -11.01
CA TYR A 482 10.10 -1.21 -10.30
C TYR A 482 10.87 -0.06 -10.95
N CYS A 483 12.16 -0.24 -11.22
CA CYS A 483 12.99 0.78 -11.87
C CYS A 483 12.43 1.17 -13.23
N VAL A 484 12.04 0.18 -14.05
CA VAL A 484 11.46 0.43 -15.38
C VAL A 484 10.16 1.22 -15.26
N ARG A 485 9.23 0.78 -14.41
CA ARG A 485 7.94 1.46 -14.21
C ARG A 485 8.09 2.88 -13.66
N TYR A 486 9.08 3.08 -12.77
CA TYR A 486 9.35 4.40 -12.22
C TYR A 486 9.80 5.38 -13.30
N VAL A 487 10.78 4.96 -14.12
CA VAL A 487 11.29 5.77 -15.24
C VAL A 487 10.20 6.03 -16.29
N ASP A 488 9.42 5.00 -16.66
CA ASP A 488 8.33 5.14 -17.63
C ASP A 488 7.22 6.09 -17.12
N ASN A 489 6.92 6.03 -15.82
CA ASN A 489 5.93 6.95 -15.23
C ASN A 489 6.44 8.40 -15.21
N LEU A 490 7.73 8.62 -14.92
CA LEU A 490 8.33 9.96 -14.98
C LEU A 490 8.35 10.52 -16.39
N LYS A 491 8.69 9.70 -17.40
CA LYS A 491 8.65 10.12 -18.81
C LYS A 491 7.25 10.53 -19.22
N LYS A 492 6.24 9.71 -18.92
CA LYS A 492 4.83 10.05 -19.21
C LYS A 492 4.37 11.32 -18.51
N PHE A 493 4.80 11.50 -17.26
CA PHE A 493 4.51 12.73 -16.54
C PHE A 493 5.10 13.94 -17.22
N ASP A 494 6.37 13.87 -17.64
CA ASP A 494 7.05 14.95 -18.35
C ASP A 494 6.39 15.25 -19.70
N GLU A 495 6.12 14.21 -20.51
CA GLU A 495 5.45 14.31 -21.81
C GLU A 495 4.07 14.99 -21.74
N GLU A 496 3.33 14.75 -20.65
CA GLU A 496 2.01 15.36 -20.45
C GLU A 496 2.10 16.75 -19.79
N PHE A 497 3.02 16.94 -18.82
CA PHE A 497 3.10 18.15 -18.00
C PHE A 497 3.80 19.31 -18.72
N TYR A 498 4.87 19.04 -19.46
CA TYR A 498 5.65 20.07 -20.14
C TYR A 498 4.81 20.91 -21.13
N PRO A 499 3.94 20.34 -21.99
CA PRO A 499 3.05 21.14 -22.84
C PRO A 499 2.13 22.07 -22.05
N SER A 500 1.69 21.67 -20.85
CA SER A 500 0.83 22.50 -20.01
C SER A 500 1.55 23.73 -19.43
N ILE A 501 2.86 23.66 -19.26
CA ILE A 501 3.69 24.84 -18.90
C ILE A 501 3.71 25.82 -20.07
N ASN A 502 3.87 25.36 -21.30
CA ASN A 502 3.82 26.21 -22.48
C ASN A 502 2.44 26.88 -22.67
N ASP A 503 1.35 26.14 -22.40
CA ASP A 503 0.00 26.72 -22.38
C ASP A 503 -0.12 27.84 -21.32
N LEU A 504 0.51 27.68 -20.17
CA LEU A 504 0.55 28.67 -19.10
C LEU A 504 1.34 29.92 -19.52
N ILE A 505 2.53 29.72 -20.09
CA ILE A 505 3.37 30.81 -20.63
C ILE A 505 2.60 31.57 -21.71
N GLY A 506 1.92 30.86 -22.64
CA GLY A 506 1.09 31.47 -23.67
C GLY A 506 -0.05 32.32 -23.08
N THR A 507 -0.71 31.83 -22.03
CA THR A 507 -1.78 32.56 -21.34
C THR A 507 -1.28 33.87 -20.74
N TRP A 508 -0.12 33.85 -20.06
CA TRP A 508 0.52 35.06 -19.52
C TRP A 508 1.02 36.02 -20.60
N SER A 509 1.59 35.49 -21.71
CA SER A 509 2.08 36.29 -22.83
C SER A 509 0.93 37.03 -23.53
N ASN A 510 -0.24 36.38 -23.70
CA ASN A 510 -1.43 37.01 -24.24
C ASN A 510 -1.91 38.18 -23.36
N MET A 511 -1.91 38.00 -22.02
CA MET A 511 -2.25 39.07 -21.10
C MET A 511 -1.25 40.23 -21.14
N GLN A 512 0.05 39.92 -21.20
CA GLN A 512 1.11 40.93 -21.35
C GLN A 512 0.93 41.74 -22.65
N ASN A 513 0.71 41.08 -23.77
CA ASN A 513 0.47 41.73 -25.07
C ASN A 513 -0.76 42.66 -25.03
N PHE A 514 -1.84 42.22 -24.37
CA PHE A 514 -3.01 43.07 -24.15
C PHE A 514 -2.65 44.33 -23.35
N VAL A 515 -1.96 44.20 -22.20
CA VAL A 515 -1.57 45.32 -21.34
C VAL A 515 -0.68 46.32 -22.13
N MET A 516 0.28 45.81 -22.92
CA MET A 516 1.19 46.66 -23.70
C MET A 516 0.48 47.35 -24.86
N SER A 517 -0.54 46.74 -25.46
CA SER A 517 -1.35 47.33 -26.52
C SER A 517 -2.42 48.32 -26.05
N ALA A 518 -2.77 48.27 -24.77
CA ALA A 518 -3.75 49.16 -24.16
C ALA A 518 -3.18 50.59 -24.11
N ASN A 519 -3.71 51.49 -24.94
CA ASN A 519 -3.39 52.91 -24.86
C ASN A 519 -3.87 53.49 -23.53
N MET A 520 -3.02 53.49 -22.53
CA MET A 520 -3.23 54.20 -21.26
C MET A 520 -3.23 55.70 -21.52
N PRO A 521 -4.30 56.42 -21.11
CA PRO A 521 -4.24 57.86 -21.17
C PRO A 521 -3.04 58.36 -20.32
N LYS A 522 -2.16 59.16 -20.94
CA LYS A 522 -1.03 59.78 -20.18
C LYS A 522 -1.62 60.52 -18.98
N MET A 523 -1.20 60.18 -17.78
CA MET A 523 -1.55 60.90 -16.57
C MET A 523 -1.17 62.38 -16.79
N PRO A 524 -2.07 63.32 -16.52
CA PRO A 524 -1.66 64.74 -16.55
C PRO A 524 -0.51 64.94 -15.59
N ALA A 525 0.51 65.67 -16.05
CA ALA A 525 1.65 66.00 -15.19
C ALA A 525 1.11 66.65 -13.89
N PRO A 526 1.69 66.34 -12.70
CA PRO A 526 1.28 66.97 -11.46
C PRO A 526 1.37 68.52 -11.65
N ALA A 527 0.27 69.20 -11.35
CA ALA A 527 0.25 70.66 -11.35
C ALA A 527 1.38 71.15 -10.45
N LYS A 528 2.22 72.03 -11.00
CA LYS A 528 3.33 72.68 -10.25
C LYS A 528 2.79 73.61 -9.19
#